data_ab4d609c66eee6f8a127c5059452e338
#
_entry.id   ab4d609c66eee6f8a127c5059452e338
#
_cell.length_a   1.000
_cell.length_b   1.000
_cell.length_c   1.000
_cell.angle_alpha   90.00
_cell.angle_beta   90.00
_cell.angle_gamma   90.00
#
_symmetry.space_group_name_H-M   'P 1'
#
loop_
_entity.id
_entity.type
_entity.pdbx_description
1 polymer ?
#
loop_
_entity_poly.entity_id
_entity_poly.type
_entity_poly.pdbx_seq_one_letter_code
_entity_poly.pdbx_strand_id
1 'polypeptide(L)'
;LNLEVPRHISFSGNGSKVIRVITTDSKLLARYTKMVFEKLLGKPYGKELDLLGLEKDSNPKESTCKGGIIGTEDEDNRDKTIVFKSDCTGLVTPKDTYANIKDDYKRRTVTAVEDFFKFVLVDMNSAFNFDKNFGVKPSSIRIAQEMAKKDLLTFLEKGISQRCEETEAEDMIEETFFYYPIKGVLNAISAEIYNELQQS
;
A
#
# COMPACT_ATOMS: atom_id res chain seq x y z
N LEU A 1 10.02 13.44 -10.68
CA LEU A 1 9.79 14.25 -9.47
C LEU A 1 11.08 14.27 -8.64
N ASN A 2 11.65 15.47 -8.44
CA ASN A 2 12.86 15.59 -7.62
C ASN A 2 12.45 15.71 -6.13
N LEU A 3 11.77 14.67 -5.63
CA LEU A 3 11.33 14.61 -4.25
C LEU A 3 12.49 14.20 -3.35
N GLU A 4 12.63 14.89 -2.24
CA GLU A 4 13.54 14.46 -1.17
C GLU A 4 12.94 13.26 -0.42
N VAL A 5 13.82 12.33 -0.03
CA VAL A 5 13.41 11.22 0.84
C VAL A 5 13.16 11.74 2.26
N PRO A 6 12.10 11.30 2.96
CA PRO A 6 11.82 11.73 4.32
C PRO A 6 12.91 11.26 5.28
N ARG A 7 13.21 12.04 6.31
CA ARG A 7 14.09 11.61 7.43
C ARG A 7 13.29 10.94 8.54
N HIS A 8 12.04 11.32 8.67
CA HIS A 8 11.15 10.82 9.71
C HIS A 8 9.84 10.36 9.08
N ILE A 9 9.35 9.21 9.51
CA ILE A 9 8.02 8.71 9.16
C ILE A 9 7.30 8.42 10.47
N SER A 10 6.16 9.08 10.68
CA SER A 10 5.33 8.85 11.86
C SER A 10 4.17 7.93 11.52
N PHE A 11 3.97 6.93 12.37
CA PHE A 11 2.84 6.02 12.30
C PHE A 11 1.79 6.44 13.32
N SER A 12 0.58 6.69 12.86
CA SER A 12 -0.54 7.12 13.71
C SER A 12 -1.79 6.29 13.44
N GLY A 13 -2.71 6.30 14.41
CA GLY A 13 -3.95 5.53 14.33
C GLY A 13 -3.78 4.04 14.61
N ASN A 14 -4.89 3.36 14.93
CA ASN A 14 -4.86 1.94 15.30
C ASN A 14 -4.38 1.01 14.17
N GLY A 15 -4.57 1.40 12.91
CA GLY A 15 -4.10 0.65 11.75
C GLY A 15 -2.58 0.48 11.71
N SER A 16 -1.82 1.41 12.30
CA SER A 16 -0.35 1.31 12.35
C SER A 16 0.15 0.10 13.16
N LYS A 17 -0.67 -0.42 14.06
CA LYS A 17 -0.34 -1.63 14.85
C LYS A 17 -0.15 -2.87 13.97
N VAL A 18 -0.79 -2.92 12.80
CA VAL A 18 -0.63 -4.01 11.83
C VAL A 18 0.82 -4.13 11.35
N ILE A 19 1.57 -3.03 11.31
CA ILE A 19 2.97 -3.03 10.90
C ILE A 19 3.83 -3.92 11.81
N ARG A 20 3.47 -4.06 13.09
CA ARG A 20 4.16 -4.93 14.04
C ARG A 20 4.06 -6.42 13.68
N VAL A 21 3.09 -6.81 12.84
CA VAL A 21 2.99 -8.17 12.31
C VAL A 21 4.14 -8.46 11.35
N ILE A 22 4.65 -7.42 10.64
CA ILE A 22 5.78 -7.56 9.72
C ILE A 22 7.07 -7.80 10.52
N THR A 23 7.32 -6.93 11.49
CA THR A 23 8.46 -7.06 12.40
C THR A 23 8.29 -6.14 13.63
N THR A 24 8.83 -6.56 14.75
CA THR A 24 8.97 -5.74 15.97
C THR A 24 10.32 -5.03 16.04
N ASP A 25 11.25 -5.35 15.15
CA ASP A 25 12.56 -4.71 15.04
C ASP A 25 12.43 -3.43 14.19
N SER A 26 12.56 -2.27 14.85
CA SER A 26 12.47 -0.97 14.19
C SER A 26 13.57 -0.73 13.15
N LYS A 27 14.77 -1.29 13.35
CA LYS A 27 15.88 -1.16 12.39
C LYS A 27 15.58 -1.95 11.11
N LEU A 28 15.03 -3.15 11.27
CA LEU A 28 14.63 -3.97 10.15
C LEU A 28 13.48 -3.32 9.39
N LEU A 29 12.50 -2.77 10.10
CA LEU A 29 11.39 -2.04 9.47
C LEU A 29 11.87 -0.78 8.71
N ALA A 30 12.80 -0.02 9.30
CA ALA A 30 13.42 1.12 8.62
C ALA A 30 14.14 0.69 7.33
N ARG A 31 14.82 -0.47 7.35
CA ARG A 31 15.44 -1.03 6.16
C ARG A 31 14.43 -1.40 5.09
N TYR A 32 13.31 -2.07 5.45
CA TYR A 32 12.22 -2.36 4.52
C TYR A 32 11.63 -1.08 3.91
N THR A 33 11.40 -0.08 4.75
CA THR A 33 10.85 1.21 4.32
C THR A 33 11.80 1.92 3.34
N LYS A 34 13.11 1.95 3.63
CA LYS A 34 14.11 2.50 2.70
C LYS A 34 14.05 1.81 1.34
N MET A 35 13.98 0.47 1.29
CA MET A 35 13.88 -0.27 0.02
C MET A 35 12.64 0.11 -0.78
N VAL A 36 11.49 0.30 -0.12
CA VAL A 36 10.27 0.74 -0.80
C VAL A 36 10.49 2.12 -1.44
N PHE A 37 11.06 3.07 -0.71
CA PHE A 37 11.35 4.40 -1.25
C PHE A 37 12.40 4.38 -2.38
N GLU A 38 13.46 3.58 -2.25
CA GLU A 38 14.45 3.40 -3.31
C GLU A 38 13.83 2.88 -4.61
N LYS A 39 12.92 1.91 -4.48
CA LYS A 39 12.18 1.38 -5.62
C LYS A 39 11.28 2.43 -6.25
N LEU A 40 10.51 3.16 -5.43
CA LEU A 40 9.57 4.18 -5.91
C LEU A 40 10.28 5.37 -6.57
N LEU A 41 11.43 5.77 -6.04
CA LEU A 41 12.16 6.95 -6.50
C LEU A 41 13.24 6.64 -7.54
N GLY A 42 13.57 5.36 -7.73
CA GLY A 42 14.62 4.92 -8.64
C GLY A 42 16.03 5.41 -8.26
N LYS A 43 16.25 5.73 -6.97
CA LYS A 43 17.54 6.22 -6.45
C LYS A 43 17.79 5.72 -5.02
N PRO A 44 19.09 5.62 -4.60
CA PRO A 44 19.41 5.24 -3.22
C PRO A 44 18.80 6.19 -2.19
N TYR A 45 18.40 5.66 -1.04
CA TYR A 45 17.81 6.46 0.04
C TYR A 45 18.77 7.52 0.59
N GLY A 46 20.01 7.13 0.82
CA GLY A 46 21.13 8.04 1.12
C GLY A 46 21.07 8.83 2.44
N LYS A 47 20.03 8.60 3.26
CA LYS A 47 19.83 9.29 4.56
C LYS A 47 19.46 8.30 5.67
N GLU A 48 19.65 8.70 6.92
CA GLU A 48 19.04 7.98 8.04
C GLU A 48 17.53 8.15 8.03
N LEU A 49 16.82 7.14 8.50
CA LEU A 49 15.36 7.11 8.58
C LEU A 49 14.94 6.72 10.00
N ASP A 50 14.23 7.62 10.65
CA ASP A 50 13.61 7.37 11.94
C ASP A 50 12.13 7.04 11.76
N LEU A 51 11.70 5.97 12.41
CA LEU A 51 10.30 5.55 12.44
C LEU A 51 9.72 5.88 13.81
N LEU A 52 8.76 6.80 13.84
CA LEU A 52 8.13 7.31 15.04
C LEU A 52 6.75 6.68 15.26
N GLY A 53 6.35 6.54 16.52
CA GLY A 53 5.02 6.01 16.88
C GLY A 53 4.89 4.48 16.85
N LEU A 54 6.03 3.77 16.77
CA LEU A 54 6.09 2.31 16.80
C LEU A 54 6.55 1.74 18.14
N GLU A 55 6.80 2.59 19.14
CA GLU A 55 7.18 2.16 20.47
C GLU A 55 6.12 1.21 21.07
N LYS A 56 6.58 0.25 21.86
CA LYS A 56 5.73 -0.82 22.42
C LYS A 56 4.53 -0.27 23.20
N ASP A 57 4.73 0.84 23.89
CA ASP A 57 3.75 1.50 24.75
C ASP A 57 3.05 2.68 24.06
N SER A 58 3.33 2.93 22.78
CA SER A 58 2.68 4.00 22.05
C SER A 58 1.21 3.69 21.82
N ASN A 59 0.35 4.66 22.11
CA ASN A 59 -1.05 4.62 21.70
C ASN A 59 -1.24 5.51 20.46
N PRO A 60 -1.20 4.95 19.24
CA PRO A 60 -1.25 5.75 18.02
C PRO A 60 -2.52 6.60 17.89
N LYS A 61 -3.62 6.17 18.51
CA LYS A 61 -4.88 6.93 18.54
C LYS A 61 -4.77 8.17 19.42
N GLU A 62 -4.14 8.06 20.57
CA GLU A 62 -3.90 9.21 21.46
C GLU A 62 -2.91 10.21 20.82
N SER A 63 -1.92 9.73 20.10
CA SER A 63 -0.94 10.58 19.42
C SER A 63 -1.60 11.50 18.40
N THR A 64 -2.61 11.02 17.67
CA THR A 64 -3.39 11.83 16.74
C THR A 64 -4.18 12.92 17.47
N CYS A 65 -4.84 12.57 18.58
CA CYS A 65 -5.59 13.51 19.39
C CYS A 65 -4.68 14.57 20.05
N LYS A 66 -3.54 14.14 20.61
CA LYS A 66 -2.54 15.03 21.20
C LYS A 66 -1.95 15.98 20.17
N GLY A 67 -1.63 15.50 18.97
CA GLY A 67 -1.15 16.32 17.86
C GLY A 67 -2.15 17.40 17.44
N GLY A 68 -3.44 17.06 17.42
CA GLY A 68 -4.51 18.02 17.15
C GLY A 68 -4.62 19.12 18.20
N ILE A 69 -4.42 18.78 19.48
CA ILE A 69 -4.47 19.77 20.59
C ILE A 69 -3.24 20.69 20.53
N ILE A 70 -2.04 20.16 20.32
CA ILE A 70 -0.80 20.95 20.25
C ILE A 70 -0.81 21.85 19.02
N GLY A 71 -1.31 21.37 17.89
CA GLY A 71 -1.36 22.14 16.63
C GLY A 71 -2.32 23.34 16.65
N THR A 72 -3.16 23.49 17.68
CA THR A 72 -4.05 24.67 17.80
C THR A 72 -3.37 25.90 18.35
N GLU A 73 -2.15 25.80 18.89
CA GLU A 73 -1.40 26.94 19.44
C GLU A 73 -0.62 27.72 18.37
N ASP A 74 -0.37 27.15 17.19
CA ASP A 74 0.30 27.81 16.06
C ASP A 74 -0.73 28.37 15.06
N GLU A 75 -1.37 29.48 15.42
CA GLU A 75 -2.35 30.14 14.51
C GLU A 75 -1.73 30.69 13.22
N ASP A 76 -0.43 30.98 13.21
CA ASP A 76 0.29 31.55 12.06
C ASP A 76 0.56 30.59 10.90
N ASN A 77 0.29 29.30 11.06
CA ASN A 77 0.53 28.29 10.02
C ASN A 77 -0.74 27.78 9.31
N ARG A 78 -1.92 28.27 9.65
CA ARG A 78 -3.21 27.79 9.10
C ARG A 78 -3.41 28.12 7.63
N ASP A 79 -2.72 29.10 7.08
CA ASP A 79 -2.86 29.52 5.68
C ASP A 79 -1.98 28.75 4.68
N LYS A 80 -1.16 27.81 5.13
CA LYS A 80 -0.44 26.93 4.23
C LYS A 80 -1.31 25.72 3.89
N THR A 81 -2.33 25.95 3.12
CA THR A 81 -3.03 24.87 2.42
C THR A 81 -2.00 24.17 1.55
N ILE A 82 -1.60 22.96 1.95
CA ILE A 82 -0.77 22.09 1.09
C ILE A 82 -1.68 21.68 -0.07
N VAL A 83 -1.64 22.45 -1.14
CA VAL A 83 -2.28 22.06 -2.38
C VAL A 83 -1.39 20.99 -3.01
N PHE A 84 -1.79 19.74 -2.87
CA PHE A 84 -1.22 18.69 -3.69
C PHE A 84 -1.64 18.95 -5.14
N LYS A 85 -0.84 19.68 -5.88
CA LYS A 85 -0.91 19.68 -7.34
C LYS A 85 -0.41 18.34 -7.81
N SER A 86 -1.30 17.40 -7.95
CA SER A 86 -0.97 16.15 -8.60
C SER A 86 -1.06 16.37 -10.12
N ASP A 87 0.07 16.66 -10.73
CA ASP A 87 0.25 16.45 -12.18
C ASP A 87 0.36 14.94 -12.48
N CYS A 88 -0.32 14.14 -11.71
CA CYS A 88 -0.35 12.69 -11.86
C CYS A 88 -1.14 12.36 -13.12
N THR A 89 -0.47 12.48 -14.27
CA THR A 89 -0.96 11.91 -15.51
C THR A 89 -1.18 10.41 -15.29
N GLY A 90 -2.43 10.01 -15.11
CA GLY A 90 -2.82 8.62 -14.94
C GLY A 90 -3.52 8.26 -13.65
N LEU A 91 -3.67 9.17 -12.70
CA LEU A 91 -4.59 9.01 -11.59
C LEU A 91 -6.00 9.47 -11.99
N VAL A 92 -6.99 8.93 -11.29
CA VAL A 92 -8.37 9.41 -11.36
C VAL A 92 -8.37 10.90 -11.08
N THR A 93 -8.96 11.67 -11.97
CA THR A 93 -9.16 13.09 -11.74
C THR A 93 -10.47 13.30 -10.99
N PRO A 94 -10.67 14.45 -10.29
CA PRO A 94 -11.94 14.76 -9.64
C PRO A 94 -13.15 14.84 -10.58
N LYS A 95 -12.95 14.65 -11.89
CA LYS A 95 -13.99 14.65 -12.94
C LYS A 95 -14.33 13.25 -13.44
N ASP A 96 -13.58 12.23 -13.03
CA ASP A 96 -13.84 10.87 -13.47
C ASP A 96 -14.97 10.27 -12.62
N THR A 97 -15.94 9.68 -13.29
CA THR A 97 -17.11 9.04 -12.67
C THR A 97 -17.11 7.55 -12.94
N TYR A 98 -17.90 6.81 -12.19
CA TYR A 98 -18.04 5.37 -12.40
C TYR A 98 -18.59 5.01 -13.78
N ALA A 99 -19.39 5.91 -14.42
CA ALA A 99 -19.85 5.75 -15.80
C ALA A 99 -18.72 5.82 -16.84
N ASN A 100 -17.59 6.45 -16.52
CA ASN A 100 -16.54 6.81 -17.49
C ASN A 100 -15.15 6.26 -17.11
N ILE A 101 -15.10 5.06 -16.54
CA ILE A 101 -13.84 4.41 -16.20
C ILE A 101 -13.08 4.04 -17.47
N LYS A 102 -11.97 4.74 -17.72
CA LYS A 102 -11.15 4.55 -18.92
C LYS A 102 -10.35 3.25 -18.86
N ASP A 103 -10.26 2.55 -19.99
CA ASP A 103 -9.45 1.33 -20.09
C ASP A 103 -7.95 1.58 -19.83
N ASP A 104 -7.46 2.78 -20.16
CA ASP A 104 -6.08 3.16 -19.81
C ASP A 104 -5.86 3.19 -18.30
N TYR A 105 -6.83 3.63 -17.53
CA TYR A 105 -6.77 3.62 -16.09
C TYR A 105 -6.73 2.20 -15.51
N LYS A 106 -7.60 1.31 -16.01
CA LYS A 106 -7.58 -0.11 -15.63
C LYS A 106 -6.23 -0.75 -15.93
N ARG A 107 -5.69 -0.54 -17.13
CA ARG A 107 -4.40 -1.08 -17.55
C ARG A 107 -3.25 -0.59 -16.67
N ARG A 108 -3.20 0.71 -16.36
CA ARG A 108 -2.18 1.27 -15.45
C ARG A 108 -2.29 0.71 -14.05
N THR A 109 -3.51 0.54 -13.55
CA THR A 109 -3.75 -0.09 -12.25
C THR A 109 -3.22 -1.52 -12.22
N VAL A 110 -3.51 -2.32 -13.25
CA VAL A 110 -2.99 -3.70 -13.35
C VAL A 110 -1.47 -3.71 -13.37
N THR A 111 -0.84 -2.87 -14.21
CA THR A 111 0.63 -2.77 -14.27
C THR A 111 1.24 -2.37 -12.93
N ALA A 112 0.66 -1.39 -12.24
CA ALA A 112 1.14 -0.95 -10.93
C ALA A 112 1.03 -2.06 -9.86
N VAL A 113 -0.03 -2.86 -9.89
CA VAL A 113 -0.21 -4.00 -8.98
C VAL A 113 0.73 -5.14 -9.34
N GLU A 114 0.96 -5.41 -10.62
CA GLU A 114 1.95 -6.40 -11.08
C GLU A 114 3.37 -6.05 -10.60
N ASP A 115 3.77 -4.78 -10.76
CA ASP A 115 5.04 -4.27 -10.27
C ASP A 115 5.15 -4.36 -8.74
N PHE A 116 4.06 -4.07 -8.03
CA PHE A 116 4.01 -4.22 -6.57
C PHE A 116 4.23 -5.68 -6.14
N PHE A 117 3.52 -6.64 -6.73
CA PHE A 117 3.71 -8.05 -6.39
C PHE A 117 5.10 -8.56 -6.76
N LYS A 118 5.64 -8.15 -7.90
CA LYS A 118 7.01 -8.47 -8.26
C LYS A 118 7.99 -7.94 -7.22
N PHE A 119 7.84 -6.70 -6.80
CA PHE A 119 8.67 -6.11 -5.77
C PHE A 119 8.58 -6.86 -4.44
N VAL A 120 7.36 -7.12 -3.95
CA VAL A 120 7.15 -7.78 -2.65
C VAL A 120 7.60 -9.25 -2.69
N LEU A 121 7.16 -10.01 -3.68
CA LEU A 121 7.35 -11.46 -3.72
C LEU A 121 8.72 -11.89 -4.25
N VAL A 122 9.40 -11.04 -5.01
CA VAL A 122 10.72 -11.34 -5.57
C VAL A 122 11.80 -10.52 -4.89
N ASP A 123 11.75 -9.19 -5.04
CA ASP A 123 12.84 -8.32 -4.59
C ASP A 123 12.96 -8.31 -3.05
N MET A 124 11.83 -8.09 -2.36
CA MET A 124 11.83 -8.09 -0.89
C MET A 124 12.03 -9.50 -0.32
N ASN A 125 11.44 -10.53 -0.90
CA ASN A 125 11.63 -11.89 -0.44
C ASN A 125 13.09 -12.32 -0.57
N SER A 126 13.74 -12.00 -1.70
CA SER A 126 15.18 -12.27 -1.90
C SER A 126 16.07 -11.57 -0.87
N ALA A 127 15.72 -10.33 -0.49
CA ALA A 127 16.51 -9.55 0.44
C ALA A 127 16.25 -9.88 1.92
N PHE A 128 15.05 -10.31 2.28
CA PHE A 128 14.60 -10.44 3.66
C PHE A 128 14.08 -11.82 4.05
N ASN A 129 14.07 -12.79 3.12
CA ASN A 129 13.59 -14.15 3.35
C ASN A 129 12.17 -14.20 3.96
N PHE A 130 11.24 -13.48 3.36
CA PHE A 130 9.85 -13.44 3.83
C PHE A 130 9.22 -14.82 3.94
N ASP A 131 9.48 -15.69 2.98
CA ASP A 131 9.04 -17.08 2.98
C ASP A 131 9.38 -17.78 4.29
N LYS A 132 10.62 -17.62 4.78
CA LYS A 132 11.07 -18.20 6.03
C LYS A 132 10.50 -17.50 7.25
N ASN A 133 10.49 -16.15 7.22
CA ASN A 133 10.07 -15.35 8.36
C ASN A 133 8.57 -15.45 8.64
N PHE A 134 7.76 -15.65 7.61
CA PHE A 134 6.30 -15.80 7.72
C PHE A 134 5.83 -17.25 7.57
N GLY A 135 6.75 -18.21 7.44
CA GLY A 135 6.40 -19.62 7.26
C GLY A 135 5.66 -19.92 5.95
N VAL A 136 5.81 -19.04 4.95
CA VAL A 136 5.17 -19.20 3.64
C VAL A 136 6.00 -20.15 2.79
N LYS A 137 5.37 -21.16 2.20
CA LYS A 137 6.06 -22.09 1.32
C LYS A 137 6.43 -21.41 -0.01
N PRO A 138 7.59 -21.74 -0.61
CA PRO A 138 7.97 -21.22 -1.93
C PRO A 138 6.93 -21.50 -3.04
N SER A 139 6.17 -22.60 -2.92
CA SER A 139 5.06 -22.93 -3.81
C SER A 139 3.95 -21.87 -3.77
N SER A 140 3.58 -21.41 -2.59
CA SER A 140 2.54 -20.39 -2.41
C SER A 140 2.97 -19.05 -3.01
N ILE A 141 4.26 -18.68 -2.87
CA ILE A 141 4.81 -17.49 -3.53
C ILE A 141 4.73 -17.62 -5.04
N ARG A 142 5.07 -18.78 -5.60
CA ARG A 142 4.99 -19.03 -7.04
C ARG A 142 3.56 -18.93 -7.56
N ILE A 143 2.59 -19.52 -6.86
CA ILE A 143 1.18 -19.43 -7.19
C ILE A 143 0.72 -17.97 -7.18
N ALA A 144 1.09 -17.21 -6.16
CA ALA A 144 0.77 -15.79 -6.08
C ALA A 144 1.34 -15.00 -7.26
N GLN A 145 2.57 -15.30 -7.68
CA GLN A 145 3.19 -14.66 -8.86
C GLN A 145 2.46 -15.00 -10.16
N GLU A 146 2.04 -16.25 -10.33
CA GLU A 146 1.30 -16.70 -11.52
C GLU A 146 -0.09 -16.07 -11.56
N MET A 147 -0.78 -15.99 -10.43
CA MET A 147 -2.08 -15.32 -10.31
C MET A 147 -1.98 -13.81 -10.54
N ALA A 148 -0.95 -13.18 -9.99
CA ALA A 148 -0.68 -11.77 -10.23
C ALA A 148 -0.54 -11.43 -11.72
N LYS A 149 -0.08 -12.38 -12.54
CA LYS A 149 0.06 -12.17 -13.99
C LYS A 149 -1.20 -12.42 -14.79
N LYS A 150 -2.03 -13.37 -14.36
CA LYS A 150 -3.16 -13.86 -15.18
C LYS A 150 -4.48 -13.21 -14.83
N ASP A 151 -4.73 -12.99 -13.55
CA ASP A 151 -6.09 -12.73 -13.05
C ASP A 151 -6.30 -11.31 -12.53
N LEU A 152 -5.24 -10.44 -12.54
CA LEU A 152 -5.34 -9.08 -12.00
C LEU A 152 -6.44 -8.26 -12.64
N LEU A 153 -6.58 -8.33 -13.96
CA LEU A 153 -7.62 -7.59 -14.68
C LEU A 153 -9.02 -8.11 -14.28
N THR A 154 -9.18 -9.41 -14.17
CA THR A 154 -10.43 -10.04 -13.75
C THR A 154 -10.82 -9.62 -12.34
N PHE A 155 -9.86 -9.60 -11.41
CA PHE A 155 -10.10 -9.13 -10.04
C PHE A 155 -10.46 -7.64 -10.00
N LEU A 156 -9.78 -6.83 -10.81
CA LEU A 156 -10.05 -5.40 -10.93
C LEU A 156 -11.46 -5.16 -11.45
N GLU A 157 -11.84 -5.78 -12.56
CA GLU A 157 -13.15 -5.62 -13.18
C GLU A 157 -14.28 -6.10 -12.27
N LYS A 158 -14.08 -7.22 -11.58
CA LYS A 158 -15.03 -7.71 -10.58
C LYS A 158 -15.22 -6.71 -9.44
N GLY A 159 -14.15 -6.13 -8.93
CA GLY A 159 -14.21 -5.12 -7.88
C GLY A 159 -14.92 -3.84 -8.33
N ILE A 160 -14.62 -3.36 -9.54
CA ILE A 160 -15.29 -2.20 -10.14
C ILE A 160 -16.78 -2.49 -10.33
N SER A 161 -17.13 -3.65 -10.91
CA SER A 161 -18.53 -4.03 -11.13
C SER A 161 -19.32 -4.05 -9.82
N GLN A 162 -18.75 -4.66 -8.79
CA GLN A 162 -19.33 -4.68 -7.45
C GLN A 162 -19.60 -3.27 -6.91
N ARG A 163 -18.62 -2.36 -7.09
CA ARG A 163 -18.75 -0.99 -6.62
C ARG A 163 -19.80 -0.20 -7.42
N CYS A 164 -19.87 -0.40 -8.73
CA CYS A 164 -20.89 0.20 -9.58
C CYS A 164 -22.32 -0.24 -9.24
N GLU A 165 -22.51 -1.37 -8.59
CA GLU A 165 -23.82 -1.80 -8.08
C GLU A 165 -24.23 -1.06 -6.80
N GLU A 166 -23.24 -0.51 -6.07
CA GLU A 166 -23.44 0.19 -4.79
C GLU A 166 -23.48 1.71 -4.92
N THR A 167 -23.11 2.26 -6.09
CA THR A 167 -22.95 3.70 -6.35
C THR A 167 -23.73 4.11 -7.59
N GLU A 168 -24.07 5.42 -7.69
CA GLU A 168 -24.66 5.96 -8.92
C GLU A 168 -23.59 6.14 -10.00
N ALA A 169 -23.98 6.01 -11.26
CA ALA A 169 -23.04 6.05 -12.38
C ALA A 169 -22.33 7.41 -12.52
N GLU A 170 -23.00 8.49 -12.13
CA GLU A 170 -22.51 9.88 -12.13
C GLU A 170 -21.67 10.22 -10.91
N ASP A 171 -21.62 9.35 -9.88
CA ASP A 171 -20.80 9.59 -8.71
C ASP A 171 -19.32 9.68 -9.09
N MET A 172 -18.61 10.62 -8.47
CA MET A 172 -17.18 10.76 -8.65
C MET A 172 -16.46 9.56 -8.03
N ILE A 173 -15.37 9.14 -8.68
CA ILE A 173 -14.52 8.09 -8.17
C ILE A 173 -13.70 8.66 -7.00
N GLU A 174 -13.99 8.22 -5.78
CA GLU A 174 -13.33 8.67 -4.55
C GLU A 174 -12.22 7.72 -4.08
N GLU A 175 -12.10 6.56 -4.71
CA GLU A 175 -11.21 5.50 -4.27
C GLU A 175 -10.14 5.14 -5.32
N THR A 176 -9.08 4.50 -4.88
CA THR A 176 -8.11 3.87 -5.79
C THR A 176 -8.52 2.43 -6.08
N PHE A 177 -8.55 2.05 -7.35
CA PHE A 177 -8.84 0.69 -7.77
C PHE A 177 -7.68 -0.30 -7.52
N PHE A 178 -6.56 0.18 -7.06
CA PHE A 178 -5.39 -0.63 -6.73
C PHE A 178 -5.69 -1.75 -5.73
N TYR A 179 -6.62 -1.52 -4.82
CA TYR A 179 -7.00 -2.48 -3.79
C TYR A 179 -7.71 -3.74 -4.33
N TYR A 180 -8.51 -3.63 -5.38
CA TYR A 180 -9.32 -4.75 -5.87
C TYR A 180 -8.48 -5.93 -6.37
N PRO A 181 -7.50 -5.74 -7.27
CA PRO A 181 -6.65 -6.84 -7.70
C PRO A 181 -5.76 -7.37 -6.57
N ILE A 182 -5.29 -6.52 -5.67
CA ILE A 182 -4.54 -6.98 -4.48
C ILE A 182 -5.39 -7.91 -3.62
N LYS A 183 -6.61 -7.51 -3.29
CA LYS A 183 -7.54 -8.32 -2.51
C LYS A 183 -7.81 -9.68 -3.18
N GLY A 184 -7.98 -9.69 -4.49
CA GLY A 184 -8.17 -10.92 -5.26
C GLY A 184 -7.01 -11.89 -5.12
N VAL A 185 -5.78 -11.40 -5.30
CA VAL A 185 -4.56 -12.21 -5.15
C VAL A 185 -4.37 -12.69 -3.71
N LEU A 186 -4.57 -11.83 -2.72
CA LEU A 186 -4.45 -12.22 -1.30
C LEU A 186 -5.45 -13.29 -0.92
N ASN A 187 -6.69 -13.21 -1.41
CA ASN A 187 -7.70 -14.24 -1.17
C ASN A 187 -7.28 -15.59 -1.78
N ALA A 188 -6.70 -15.57 -2.97
CA ALA A 188 -6.22 -16.78 -3.63
C ALA A 188 -5.03 -17.40 -2.89
N ILE A 189 -4.06 -16.58 -2.44
CA ILE A 189 -2.94 -17.04 -1.61
C ILE A 189 -3.46 -17.65 -0.30
N SER A 190 -4.40 -16.99 0.35
CA SER A 190 -4.99 -17.47 1.61
C SER A 190 -5.70 -18.81 1.43
N ALA A 191 -6.42 -18.99 0.33
CA ALA A 191 -7.06 -20.27 0.01
C ALA A 191 -6.03 -21.38 -0.21
N GLU A 192 -4.93 -21.10 -0.89
CA GLU A 192 -3.86 -22.07 -1.13
C GLU A 192 -3.15 -22.47 0.18
N ILE A 193 -2.81 -21.50 1.02
CA ILE A 193 -2.22 -21.78 2.34
C ILE A 193 -3.17 -22.64 3.19
N TYR A 194 -4.46 -22.31 3.17
CA TYR A 194 -5.46 -23.11 3.90
C TYR A 194 -5.51 -24.56 3.40
N ASN A 195 -5.52 -24.78 2.09
CA ASN A 195 -5.50 -26.10 1.49
C ASN A 195 -4.23 -26.90 1.86
N GLU A 196 -3.07 -26.25 1.88
CA GLU A 196 -1.81 -26.89 2.31
C GLU A 196 -1.86 -27.35 3.78
N LEU A 197 -2.47 -26.51 4.65
CA LEU A 197 -2.61 -26.85 6.08
C LEU A 197 -3.58 -28.00 6.35
N GLN A 198 -4.58 -28.21 5.49
CA GLN A 198 -5.51 -29.33 5.61
C GLN A 198 -4.93 -30.65 5.14
N GLN A 199 -3.87 -30.63 4.34
CA GLN A 199 -3.20 -31.82 3.79
C GLN A 199 -1.98 -32.25 4.61
N SER A 200 -1.60 -31.49 5.64
CA SER A 200 -0.49 -31.81 6.56
C SER A 200 -0.98 -32.43 7.83
#